data_bec179638260337b58e52c2fe9675239
#
_entry.id   bec179638260337b58e52c2fe9675239
#
_cell.length_a   1.000
_cell.length_b   1.000
_cell.length_c   1.000
_cell.angle_alpha   90.00
_cell.angle_beta   90.00
_cell.angle_gamma   90.00
#
_symmetry.space_group_name_H-M   'P 1'
#
loop_
_entity.id
_entity.type
_entity.pdbx_description
1 polymer ?
#
loop_
_entity_poly.entity_id
_entity_poly.type
_entity_poly.pdbx_seq_one_letter_code
_entity_poly.pdbx_strand_id
1 'polypeptide(L)'
;MSSNKFYTQYQFNSSNDQIKMKKISLGASDLQVTPICLGTMTFGEQVAEAEAHQILDRSLAMGVNFLDTAEMYSVPAKAETCGSTERILGTWFAKHPGVRQKVVLATKVAGPSRGMPWIREGAGMTAQDILTSCDASLKRLQTDVIDLYQIHWPERHVPAFGTMYFDPSKAKIETSLHEQLDAMAKLVKAGKVRHIGLSNETPYGTHEFIRLAEQHGLPRVQTVQNPYCLVNRTFDNAMDETCHRLNVSLLAYSPLGFGSLTGKYDQTGLEGAGVPMGRLAKYESMRKQRWARQSTLDAARLYNQLARDHGMTPTQMALAFCYTRWSVASTIIGVTSVAQLEEDVNAWGTQLSTDVMAEIDAIRLVHRDPAT
;
A
#
# COMPACT_ATOMS: atom_id res chain seq x y z
N MET A 1 -19.94 31.29 -2.35
CA MET A 1 -18.58 31.70 -2.66
C MET A 1 -17.65 31.10 -1.61
N SER A 2 -17.10 29.95 -1.86
CA SER A 2 -16.01 29.32 -1.07
C SER A 2 -15.44 28.13 -1.87
N SER A 3 -15.03 28.39 -3.09
CA SER A 3 -14.29 27.46 -3.93
C SER A 3 -12.85 27.97 -4.01
N ASN A 4 -11.89 27.22 -3.46
CA ASN A 4 -10.46 27.26 -3.77
C ASN A 4 -9.53 26.98 -2.57
N LYS A 5 -9.90 26.04 -1.66
CA LYS A 5 -8.93 25.62 -0.61
C LYS A 5 -8.22 24.29 -0.89
N PHE A 6 -8.56 23.59 -1.96
CA PHE A 6 -8.04 22.24 -2.22
C PHE A 6 -6.84 22.13 -3.19
N TYR A 7 -6.49 23.20 -3.90
CA TYR A 7 -5.39 23.19 -4.88
C TYR A 7 -4.03 23.68 -4.33
N THR A 8 -3.93 24.04 -3.05
CA THR A 8 -2.75 24.70 -2.48
C THR A 8 -1.94 23.82 -1.52
N GLN A 9 -2.02 22.47 -1.59
CA GLN A 9 -1.24 21.60 -0.70
C GLN A 9 0.26 21.45 -1.09
N TYR A 10 0.66 21.91 -2.27
CA TYR A 10 2.03 21.72 -2.75
C TYR A 10 2.62 23.04 -3.24
N GLN A 11 3.31 23.76 -2.35
CA GLN A 11 4.19 24.86 -2.75
C GLN A 11 5.59 24.31 -3.01
N PHE A 12 6.03 24.35 -4.26
CA PHE A 12 7.40 24.04 -4.67
C PHE A 12 8.19 25.34 -4.78
N ASN A 13 9.23 25.49 -3.95
CA ASN A 13 10.19 26.57 -4.09
C ASN A 13 11.31 26.11 -5.04
N SER A 14 11.49 26.82 -6.13
CA SER A 14 12.55 26.64 -7.11
C SER A 14 13.87 27.21 -6.60
N SER A 15 14.57 26.50 -5.73
CA SER A 15 15.99 26.72 -5.42
C SER A 15 16.57 25.45 -4.81
N ASN A 16 17.81 25.16 -5.09
CA ASN A 16 18.64 23.98 -4.82
C ASN A 16 18.60 23.30 -3.43
N ASP A 17 17.52 23.45 -2.69
CA ASP A 17 17.26 22.74 -1.44
C ASP A 17 16.52 21.42 -1.74
N GLN A 18 16.97 20.33 -1.16
CA GLN A 18 16.29 19.02 -1.17
C GLN A 18 14.79 19.24 -0.95
N ILE A 19 13.95 18.76 -1.89
CA ILE A 19 12.50 18.93 -1.82
C ILE A 19 12.01 18.28 -0.53
N LYS A 20 11.73 19.09 0.47
CA LYS A 20 11.33 18.62 1.79
C LYS A 20 9.90 18.10 1.70
N MET A 21 9.69 16.80 1.81
CA MET A 21 8.35 16.20 1.87
C MET A 21 7.60 16.74 3.09
N LYS A 22 6.52 17.49 2.84
CA LYS A 22 5.65 17.96 3.92
C LYS A 22 4.86 16.76 4.46
N LYS A 23 4.96 16.52 5.75
CA LYS A 23 4.17 15.48 6.42
C LYS A 23 2.69 15.84 6.43
N ILE A 24 1.85 14.82 6.37
CA ILE A 24 0.38 14.92 6.39
C ILE A 24 -0.18 14.04 7.51
N SER A 25 -1.34 14.39 8.03
CA SER A 25 -2.06 13.58 8.99
C SER A 25 -2.83 12.46 8.30
N LEU A 26 -2.86 11.27 8.88
CA LEU A 26 -3.70 10.16 8.42
C LEU A 26 -5.07 10.22 9.07
N GLY A 27 -6.12 10.41 8.26
CA GLY A 27 -7.49 10.54 8.74
C GLY A 27 -7.63 11.63 9.80
N ALA A 28 -8.24 11.31 10.92
CA ALA A 28 -8.40 12.17 12.09
C ALA A 28 -7.34 11.89 13.17
N SER A 29 -6.27 11.15 12.84
CA SER A 29 -5.22 10.77 13.81
C SER A 29 -4.13 11.85 13.95
N ASP A 30 -3.29 11.67 14.96
CA ASP A 30 -2.06 12.44 15.19
C ASP A 30 -0.86 11.90 14.40
N LEU A 31 -1.03 10.84 13.60
CA LEU A 31 0.05 10.27 12.79
C LEU A 31 0.46 11.24 11.68
N GLN A 32 1.70 11.70 11.74
CA GLN A 32 2.30 12.58 10.75
C GLN A 32 3.25 11.79 9.84
N VAL A 33 2.81 11.49 8.61
CA VAL A 33 3.54 10.66 7.67
C VAL A 33 4.02 11.44 6.44
N THR A 34 5.09 10.96 5.83
CA THR A 34 5.51 11.44 4.50
C THR A 34 4.54 10.94 3.42
N PRO A 35 4.38 11.70 2.32
CA PRO A 35 3.58 11.27 1.16
C PRO A 35 4.10 9.99 0.49
N ILE A 36 5.31 9.59 0.84
CA ILE A 36 5.93 8.33 0.41
C ILE A 36 6.06 7.42 1.63
N CYS A 37 5.60 6.18 1.47
CA CYS A 37 5.73 5.10 2.44
C CYS A 37 6.63 4.01 1.86
N LEU A 38 7.61 3.53 2.61
CA LEU A 38 8.41 2.38 2.20
C LEU A 38 7.66 1.07 2.54
N GLY A 39 7.20 0.37 1.50
CA GLY A 39 6.66 -0.97 1.61
C GLY A 39 7.76 -2.03 1.64
N THR A 40 7.69 -2.94 2.58
CA THR A 40 8.77 -3.91 2.85
C THR A 40 8.49 -5.33 2.33
N MET A 41 7.45 -5.50 1.52
CA MET A 41 6.96 -6.80 1.03
C MET A 41 8.01 -7.67 0.32
N THR A 42 9.11 -7.08 -0.15
CA THR A 42 10.22 -7.76 -0.85
C THR A 42 11.28 -8.32 0.09
N PHE A 43 11.33 -7.86 1.35
CA PHE A 43 12.37 -8.20 2.30
C PHE A 43 12.23 -9.64 2.82
N GLY A 44 13.33 -10.39 2.78
CA GLY A 44 13.37 -11.79 3.20
C GLY A 44 13.05 -12.80 2.10
N GLU A 45 12.65 -12.35 0.89
CA GLU A 45 12.47 -13.22 -0.28
C GLU A 45 13.28 -12.72 -1.50
N GLN A 46 13.14 -11.45 -1.86
CA GLN A 46 13.85 -10.85 -3.00
C GLN A 46 15.08 -10.07 -2.53
N VAL A 47 15.02 -9.54 -1.31
CA VAL A 47 16.03 -8.68 -0.71
C VAL A 47 16.51 -9.34 0.58
N ALA A 48 17.80 -9.59 0.70
CA ALA A 48 18.40 -10.13 1.89
C ALA A 48 18.39 -9.11 3.05
N GLU A 49 18.49 -9.56 4.30
CA GLU A 49 18.41 -8.69 5.48
C GLU A 49 19.43 -7.54 5.44
N ALA A 50 20.68 -7.81 5.04
CA ALA A 50 21.73 -6.78 5.00
C ALA A 50 21.40 -5.66 3.99
N GLU A 51 20.89 -6.02 2.81
CA GLU A 51 20.46 -5.07 1.79
C GLU A 51 19.17 -4.33 2.21
N ALA A 52 18.25 -5.03 2.87
CA ALA A 52 17.04 -4.42 3.42
C ALA A 52 17.38 -3.33 4.45
N HIS A 53 18.36 -3.57 5.32
CA HIS A 53 18.86 -2.57 6.28
C HIS A 53 19.44 -1.33 5.56
N GLN A 54 20.21 -1.52 4.48
CA GLN A 54 20.72 -0.40 3.68
C GLN A 54 19.59 0.42 3.04
N ILE A 55 18.56 -0.25 2.52
CA ILE A 55 17.37 0.41 1.99
C ILE A 55 16.64 1.20 3.09
N LEU A 56 16.48 0.63 4.29
CA LEU A 56 15.85 1.30 5.43
C LEU A 56 16.64 2.53 5.88
N ASP A 57 17.97 2.40 6.03
CA ASP A 57 18.86 3.51 6.38
C ASP A 57 18.78 4.63 5.36
N ARG A 58 18.82 4.28 4.06
CA ARG A 58 18.75 5.25 2.98
C ARG A 58 17.39 5.94 2.91
N SER A 59 16.29 5.20 3.10
CA SER A 59 14.95 5.77 3.09
C SER A 59 14.76 6.82 4.20
N LEU A 60 15.25 6.51 5.40
CA LEU A 60 15.23 7.45 6.51
C LEU A 60 16.10 8.68 6.24
N ALA A 61 17.30 8.49 5.65
CA ALA A 61 18.19 9.58 5.26
C ALA A 61 17.57 10.49 4.18
N MET A 62 16.72 9.94 3.30
CA MET A 62 15.95 10.70 2.32
C MET A 62 14.66 11.33 2.90
N GLY A 63 14.42 11.19 4.20
CA GLY A 63 13.31 11.80 4.92
C GLY A 63 12.00 11.00 4.93
N VAL A 64 11.96 9.78 4.38
CA VAL A 64 10.80 8.89 4.47
C VAL A 64 10.67 8.40 5.91
N ASN A 65 9.52 8.69 6.55
CA ASN A 65 9.28 8.31 7.94
C ASN A 65 8.17 7.27 8.09
N PHE A 66 7.62 6.74 7.01
CA PHE A 66 6.51 5.81 7.04
C PHE A 66 6.95 4.46 6.47
N LEU A 67 6.80 3.41 7.26
CA LEU A 67 7.15 2.02 6.92
C LEU A 67 5.90 1.14 6.97
N ASP A 68 5.68 0.35 5.93
CA ASP A 68 4.56 -0.59 5.84
C ASP A 68 5.07 -2.03 5.69
N THR A 69 4.59 -2.91 6.57
CA THR A 69 4.84 -4.35 6.56
C THR A 69 3.55 -5.14 6.78
N ALA A 70 3.61 -6.45 6.96
CA ALA A 70 2.49 -7.29 7.34
C ALA A 70 2.95 -8.63 7.95
N GLU A 71 2.10 -9.24 8.77
CA GLU A 71 2.31 -10.55 9.38
C GLU A 71 2.69 -11.64 8.35
N MET A 72 2.03 -11.62 7.18
CA MET A 72 2.23 -12.65 6.15
C MET A 72 3.45 -12.43 5.25
N TYR A 73 4.08 -11.23 5.28
CA TYR A 73 5.16 -10.93 4.35
C TYR A 73 6.42 -11.75 4.66
N SER A 74 7.12 -12.12 3.62
CA SER A 74 7.27 -11.57 2.26
C SER A 74 6.29 -12.15 1.23
N VAL A 75 6.35 -11.59 0.00
CA VAL A 75 5.56 -12.06 -1.15
C VAL A 75 6.49 -12.38 -2.33
N PRO A 76 6.32 -13.54 -3.00
CA PRO A 76 5.25 -14.54 -2.86
C PRO A 76 5.20 -15.18 -1.46
N ALA A 77 3.96 -15.39 -0.96
CA ALA A 77 3.77 -15.99 0.36
C ALA A 77 4.24 -17.44 0.39
N LYS A 78 5.10 -17.77 1.36
CA LYS A 78 5.64 -19.10 1.62
C LYS A 78 5.70 -19.31 3.14
N ALA A 79 5.58 -20.55 3.59
CA ALA A 79 5.68 -20.86 5.02
C ALA A 79 7.03 -20.42 5.61
N GLU A 80 8.12 -20.66 4.88
CA GLU A 80 9.50 -20.41 5.30
C GLU A 80 9.81 -18.92 5.46
N THR A 81 9.17 -18.06 4.66
CA THR A 81 9.41 -16.61 4.65
C THR A 81 8.31 -15.81 5.34
N CYS A 82 7.26 -16.45 5.85
CA CYS A 82 6.19 -15.78 6.60
C CYS A 82 6.75 -15.03 7.82
N GLY A 83 6.40 -13.74 7.94
CA GLY A 83 6.87 -12.86 9.00
C GLY A 83 8.35 -12.44 8.89
N SER A 84 9.04 -12.77 7.79
CA SER A 84 10.47 -12.40 7.63
C SER A 84 10.66 -10.89 7.58
N THR A 85 9.76 -10.15 6.93
CA THR A 85 9.84 -8.69 6.85
C THR A 85 9.72 -8.01 8.20
N GLU A 86 8.81 -8.46 9.06
CA GLU A 86 8.71 -7.93 10.42
C GLU A 86 9.96 -8.28 11.26
N ARG A 87 10.54 -9.48 11.10
CA ARG A 87 11.81 -9.84 11.76
C ARG A 87 12.96 -8.94 11.30
N ILE A 88 13.08 -8.67 10.00
CA ILE A 88 14.12 -7.79 9.44
C ILE A 88 13.96 -6.35 9.98
N LEU A 89 12.73 -5.83 10.04
CA LEU A 89 12.48 -4.54 10.68
C LEU A 89 12.85 -4.56 12.17
N GLY A 90 12.51 -5.63 12.88
CA GLY A 90 12.84 -5.79 14.30
C GLY A 90 14.34 -5.80 14.55
N THR A 91 15.13 -6.55 13.76
CA THR A 91 16.59 -6.55 13.86
C THR A 91 17.20 -5.19 13.48
N TRP A 92 16.58 -4.46 12.54
CA TRP A 92 16.99 -3.10 12.20
C TRP A 92 16.74 -2.13 13.36
N PHE A 93 15.58 -2.16 14.00
CA PHE A 93 15.31 -1.35 15.19
C PHE A 93 16.27 -1.64 16.34
N ALA A 94 16.58 -2.92 16.58
CA ALA A 94 17.51 -3.33 17.62
C ALA A 94 18.95 -2.81 17.37
N LYS A 95 19.39 -2.78 16.11
CA LYS A 95 20.70 -2.24 15.71
C LYS A 95 20.78 -0.72 15.76
N HIS A 96 19.65 -0.02 15.72
CA HIS A 96 19.58 1.44 15.63
C HIS A 96 18.75 2.05 16.77
N PRO A 97 19.26 2.10 18.00
CA PRO A 97 18.53 2.69 19.14
C PRO A 97 18.02 4.10 18.83
N GLY A 98 16.75 4.36 19.15
CA GLY A 98 16.10 5.65 18.90
C GLY A 98 15.54 5.85 17.49
N VAL A 99 15.71 4.90 16.56
CA VAL A 99 15.12 5.00 15.22
C VAL A 99 13.62 4.69 15.24
N ARG A 100 13.17 3.75 16.11
CA ARG A 100 11.74 3.41 16.21
C ARG A 100 10.84 4.63 16.44
N GLN A 101 11.29 5.60 17.23
CA GLN A 101 10.56 6.83 17.54
C GLN A 101 10.57 7.86 16.38
N LYS A 102 11.42 7.67 15.38
CA LYS A 102 11.51 8.57 14.22
C LYS A 102 10.59 8.16 13.07
N VAL A 103 10.03 6.95 13.13
CA VAL A 103 9.20 6.39 12.06
C VAL A 103 7.78 6.09 12.54
N VAL A 104 6.84 6.16 11.61
CA VAL A 104 5.49 5.62 11.75
C VAL A 104 5.51 4.21 11.18
N LEU A 105 5.17 3.21 11.99
CA LEU A 105 5.21 1.81 11.63
C LEU A 105 3.80 1.26 11.45
N ALA A 106 3.50 0.80 10.24
CA ALA A 106 2.27 0.09 9.92
C ALA A 106 2.53 -1.41 9.73
N THR A 107 1.69 -2.24 10.31
CA THR A 107 1.61 -3.67 9.98
C THR A 107 0.16 -4.13 9.89
N LYS A 108 -0.07 -5.41 9.55
CA LYS A 108 -1.40 -5.89 9.21
C LYS A 108 -1.64 -7.30 9.74
N VAL A 109 -2.84 -7.55 10.26
CA VAL A 109 -3.33 -8.91 10.47
C VAL A 109 -3.84 -9.47 9.13
N ALA A 110 -3.38 -10.65 8.73
CA ALA A 110 -3.89 -11.32 7.55
C ALA A 110 -5.37 -11.69 7.76
N GLY A 111 -6.20 -11.47 6.74
CA GLY A 111 -7.58 -11.97 6.73
C GLY A 111 -7.63 -13.50 6.67
N PRO A 112 -8.81 -14.11 6.46
CA PRO A 112 -8.95 -15.54 6.36
C PRO A 112 -8.00 -16.16 5.35
N SER A 113 -7.56 -17.38 5.64
CA SER A 113 -6.60 -18.10 4.82
C SER A 113 -7.02 -18.15 3.34
N ARG A 114 -6.11 -17.73 2.48
CA ARG A 114 -6.23 -17.77 1.02
C ARG A 114 -5.23 -18.79 0.45
N GLY A 115 -5.27 -20.03 0.98
CA GLY A 115 -4.29 -21.05 0.65
C GLY A 115 -2.97 -20.92 1.42
N MET A 116 -2.99 -20.26 2.58
CA MET A 116 -1.85 -20.06 3.47
C MET A 116 -2.10 -20.71 4.83
N PRO A 117 -2.15 -22.06 4.91
CA PRO A 117 -2.50 -22.77 6.15
C PRO A 117 -1.49 -22.56 7.28
N TRP A 118 -0.30 -22.08 6.97
CA TRP A 118 0.74 -21.78 7.97
C TRP A 118 0.50 -20.46 8.74
N ILE A 119 -0.45 -19.64 8.30
CA ILE A 119 -0.85 -18.44 9.05
C ILE A 119 -1.93 -18.86 10.03
N ARG A 120 -1.60 -18.86 11.32
CA ARG A 120 -2.48 -19.25 12.42
C ARG A 120 -3.29 -20.53 12.13
N GLU A 121 -2.62 -21.55 11.55
CA GLU A 121 -3.24 -22.85 11.19
C GLU A 121 -4.48 -22.72 10.29
N GLY A 122 -4.51 -21.70 9.44
CA GLY A 122 -5.63 -21.41 8.56
C GLY A 122 -6.79 -20.66 9.23
N ALA A 123 -6.57 -20.11 10.42
CA ALA A 123 -7.57 -19.36 11.17
C ALA A 123 -8.17 -18.17 10.40
N GLY A 124 -9.36 -17.75 10.85
CA GLY A 124 -10.12 -16.65 10.29
C GLY A 124 -9.74 -15.28 10.85
N MET A 125 -10.75 -14.51 11.22
CA MET A 125 -10.63 -13.14 11.75
C MET A 125 -11.40 -12.97 13.07
N THR A 126 -11.42 -14.00 13.92
CA THR A 126 -12.01 -13.89 15.26
C THR A 126 -11.27 -12.85 16.09
N ALA A 127 -11.90 -12.39 17.16
CA ALA A 127 -11.25 -11.49 18.11
C ALA A 127 -9.90 -12.07 18.60
N GLN A 128 -9.85 -13.38 18.88
CA GLN A 128 -8.62 -14.04 19.35
C GLN A 128 -7.54 -14.05 18.26
N ASP A 129 -7.90 -14.27 16.98
CA ASP A 129 -6.94 -14.21 15.86
C ASP A 129 -6.28 -12.85 15.76
N ILE A 130 -7.07 -11.78 15.86
CA ILE A 130 -6.57 -10.40 15.79
C ILE A 130 -5.60 -10.09 16.93
N LEU A 131 -5.98 -10.47 18.16
CA LEU A 131 -5.14 -10.24 19.35
C LEU A 131 -3.82 -11.02 19.26
N THR A 132 -3.89 -12.31 18.94
CA THR A 132 -2.72 -13.19 18.83
C THR A 132 -1.78 -12.73 17.71
N SER A 133 -2.33 -12.33 16.56
CA SER A 133 -1.56 -11.79 15.44
C SER A 133 -0.78 -10.52 15.83
N CYS A 134 -1.43 -9.60 16.55
CA CYS A 134 -0.79 -8.37 17.01
C CYS A 134 0.38 -8.68 17.95
N ASP A 135 0.20 -9.57 18.91
CA ASP A 135 1.25 -9.95 19.86
C ASP A 135 2.44 -10.63 19.15
N ALA A 136 2.15 -11.47 18.17
CA ALA A 136 3.18 -12.10 17.35
C ALA A 136 3.93 -11.08 16.48
N SER A 137 3.24 -10.09 15.92
CA SER A 137 3.84 -8.99 15.15
C SER A 137 4.74 -8.12 16.02
N LEU A 138 4.29 -7.71 17.20
CA LEU A 138 5.11 -6.95 18.16
C LEU A 138 6.40 -7.68 18.52
N LYS A 139 6.31 -9.01 18.75
CA LYS A 139 7.48 -9.85 19.04
C LYS A 139 8.46 -9.88 17.85
N ARG A 140 7.98 -10.07 16.61
CA ARG A 140 8.83 -10.07 15.41
C ARG A 140 9.48 -8.71 15.17
N LEU A 141 8.71 -7.63 15.34
CA LEU A 141 9.13 -6.24 15.18
C LEU A 141 10.04 -5.75 16.32
N GLN A 142 10.16 -6.48 17.41
CA GLN A 142 10.94 -6.11 18.60
C GLN A 142 10.58 -4.69 19.11
N THR A 143 9.27 -4.41 19.19
CA THR A 143 8.72 -3.14 19.67
C THR A 143 7.45 -3.40 20.48
N ASP A 144 7.15 -2.50 21.42
CA ASP A 144 5.97 -2.62 22.29
C ASP A 144 4.73 -1.96 21.67
N VAL A 145 4.88 -1.17 20.59
CA VAL A 145 3.79 -0.42 19.99
C VAL A 145 3.86 -0.42 18.45
N ILE A 146 2.69 -0.59 17.83
CA ILE A 146 2.44 -0.40 16.40
C ILE A 146 1.68 0.92 16.22
N ASP A 147 2.14 1.79 15.31
CA ASP A 147 1.48 3.09 15.09
C ASP A 147 0.16 2.93 14.32
N LEU A 148 0.13 2.06 13.30
CA LEU A 148 -1.06 1.79 12.50
C LEU A 148 -1.21 0.27 12.29
N TYR A 149 -2.26 -0.33 12.87
CA TYR A 149 -2.57 -1.75 12.70
C TYR A 149 -3.76 -1.92 11.76
N GLN A 150 -3.60 -2.72 10.71
CA GLN A 150 -4.58 -2.79 9.62
C GLN A 150 -5.15 -4.20 9.48
N ILE A 151 -6.44 -4.31 9.13
CA ILE A 151 -7.02 -5.54 8.59
C ILE A 151 -6.56 -5.65 7.14
N HIS A 152 -5.78 -6.69 6.79
CA HIS A 152 -5.10 -6.81 5.50
C HIS A 152 -6.06 -7.05 4.33
N TRP A 153 -7.13 -7.79 4.56
CA TRP A 153 -8.28 -7.94 3.66
C TRP A 153 -9.52 -8.34 4.45
N PRO A 154 -10.70 -7.99 3.95
CA PRO A 154 -11.95 -8.37 4.59
C PRO A 154 -12.10 -9.87 4.79
N GLU A 155 -12.74 -10.24 5.89
CA GLU A 155 -13.15 -11.62 6.15
C GLU A 155 -14.24 -12.06 5.16
N ARG A 156 -15.19 -11.16 4.89
CA ARG A 156 -16.28 -11.39 3.96
C ARG A 156 -15.83 -11.36 2.49
N HIS A 157 -16.65 -11.95 1.60
CA HIS A 157 -16.40 -11.84 0.17
C HIS A 157 -16.50 -10.39 -0.33
N VAL A 158 -15.47 -9.95 -1.02
CA VAL A 158 -15.38 -8.62 -1.67
C VAL A 158 -14.72 -8.74 -3.03
N PRO A 159 -15.01 -7.81 -3.97
CA PRO A 159 -14.27 -7.73 -5.23
C PRO A 159 -12.83 -7.23 -4.98
N ALA A 160 -11.90 -8.14 -4.83
CA ALA A 160 -10.48 -7.85 -4.59
C ALA A 160 -9.58 -8.92 -5.21
N PHE A 161 -8.31 -8.59 -5.43
CA PHE A 161 -7.26 -9.51 -5.89
C PHE A 161 -7.57 -10.22 -7.22
N GLY A 162 -8.24 -9.54 -8.15
CA GLY A 162 -8.61 -10.07 -9.46
C GLY A 162 -10.06 -10.59 -9.54
N THR A 163 -10.78 -10.60 -8.44
CA THR A 163 -12.24 -10.77 -8.42
C THR A 163 -12.89 -9.45 -8.80
N MET A 164 -13.66 -9.43 -9.89
CA MET A 164 -14.20 -8.19 -10.46
C MET A 164 -15.56 -7.80 -9.90
N TYR A 165 -16.35 -8.79 -9.44
CA TYR A 165 -17.75 -8.59 -9.06
C TYR A 165 -18.02 -9.15 -7.66
N PHE A 166 -18.94 -8.49 -6.96
CA PHE A 166 -19.52 -9.03 -5.75
C PHE A 166 -20.45 -10.21 -6.11
N ASP A 167 -20.28 -11.31 -5.39
CA ASP A 167 -21.10 -12.50 -5.55
C ASP A 167 -21.94 -12.72 -4.27
N PRO A 168 -23.24 -12.43 -4.29
CA PRO A 168 -24.09 -12.57 -3.11
C PRO A 168 -24.19 -14.01 -2.60
N SER A 169 -23.95 -15.01 -3.44
CA SER A 169 -23.94 -16.42 -2.99
C SER A 169 -22.76 -16.74 -2.06
N LYS A 170 -21.73 -15.91 -2.08
CA LYS A 170 -20.53 -15.97 -1.22
C LYS A 170 -20.53 -14.96 -0.08
N ALA A 171 -21.64 -14.22 0.08
CA ALA A 171 -21.76 -13.15 1.09
C ALA A 171 -21.91 -13.70 2.52
N LYS A 172 -20.99 -14.58 2.94
CA LYS A 172 -20.94 -15.11 4.29
C LYS A 172 -20.06 -14.21 5.16
N ILE A 173 -20.51 -13.94 6.37
CA ILE A 173 -19.73 -13.24 7.42
C ILE A 173 -19.68 -14.20 8.60
N GLU A 174 -18.51 -14.72 8.91
CA GLU A 174 -18.29 -15.61 10.06
C GLU A 174 -18.00 -14.82 11.32
N THR A 175 -17.16 -13.78 11.20
CA THR A 175 -16.85 -12.86 12.28
C THR A 175 -17.40 -11.47 11.93
N SER A 176 -18.30 -10.95 12.76
CA SER A 176 -18.93 -9.65 12.49
C SER A 176 -17.90 -8.51 12.45
N LEU A 177 -18.18 -7.45 11.67
CA LEU A 177 -17.32 -6.26 11.64
C LEU A 177 -17.23 -5.60 13.03
N HIS A 178 -18.30 -5.70 13.84
CA HIS A 178 -18.29 -5.20 15.22
C HIS A 178 -17.30 -5.99 16.10
N GLU A 179 -17.29 -7.32 16.01
CA GLU A 179 -16.33 -8.14 16.77
C GLU A 179 -14.87 -7.83 16.38
N GLN A 180 -14.61 -7.69 15.07
CA GLN A 180 -13.29 -7.30 14.57
C GLN A 180 -12.89 -5.93 15.11
N LEU A 181 -13.79 -4.96 15.08
CA LEU A 181 -13.54 -3.59 15.58
C LEU A 181 -13.31 -3.58 17.10
N ASP A 182 -14.08 -4.36 17.86
CA ASP A 182 -13.92 -4.48 19.31
C ASP A 182 -12.56 -5.09 19.68
N ALA A 183 -12.11 -6.10 18.94
CA ALA A 183 -10.76 -6.66 19.11
C ALA A 183 -9.65 -5.63 18.84
N MET A 184 -9.79 -4.84 17.78
CA MET A 184 -8.88 -3.73 17.48
C MET A 184 -8.90 -2.67 18.59
N ALA A 185 -10.08 -2.35 19.11
CA ALA A 185 -10.25 -1.40 20.23
C ALA A 185 -9.55 -1.88 21.50
N LYS A 186 -9.58 -3.18 21.80
CA LYS A 186 -8.85 -3.76 22.94
C LYS A 186 -7.34 -3.56 22.80
N LEU A 187 -6.79 -3.68 21.59
CA LEU A 187 -5.37 -3.44 21.31
C LEU A 187 -4.99 -1.96 21.52
N VAL A 188 -5.86 -1.05 21.08
CA VAL A 188 -5.67 0.40 21.30
C VAL A 188 -5.74 0.71 22.79
N LYS A 189 -6.73 0.19 23.52
CA LYS A 189 -6.88 0.38 24.97
C LYS A 189 -5.69 -0.17 25.76
N ALA A 190 -5.10 -1.28 25.29
CA ALA A 190 -3.92 -1.89 25.89
C ALA A 190 -2.60 -1.12 25.57
N GLY A 191 -2.64 -0.08 24.73
CA GLY A 191 -1.47 0.69 24.29
C GLY A 191 -0.55 -0.05 23.31
N LYS A 192 -0.94 -1.22 22.82
CA LYS A 192 -0.19 -2.01 21.84
C LYS A 192 -0.29 -1.42 20.42
N VAL A 193 -1.39 -0.74 20.11
CA VAL A 193 -1.70 -0.12 18.83
C VAL A 193 -2.14 1.33 19.08
N ARG A 194 -1.63 2.28 18.28
CA ARG A 194 -2.08 3.67 18.40
C ARG A 194 -3.34 3.93 17.59
N HIS A 195 -3.33 3.53 16.32
CA HIS A 195 -4.44 3.72 15.39
C HIS A 195 -4.69 2.48 14.56
N ILE A 196 -5.91 2.38 14.03
CA ILE A 196 -6.36 1.23 13.25
C ILE A 196 -6.72 1.66 11.82
N GLY A 197 -6.59 0.72 10.89
CA GLY A 197 -6.91 0.91 9.48
C GLY A 197 -7.43 -0.35 8.81
N LEU A 198 -7.80 -0.19 7.54
CA LEU A 198 -8.32 -1.27 6.69
C LEU A 198 -7.41 -1.42 5.45
N SER A 199 -7.53 -2.55 4.76
CA SER A 199 -6.90 -2.76 3.47
C SER A 199 -7.78 -3.63 2.59
N ASN A 200 -7.73 -3.39 1.28
CA ASN A 200 -8.57 -4.09 0.28
C ASN A 200 -10.07 -4.00 0.60
N GLU A 201 -10.47 -2.87 1.16
CA GLU A 201 -11.84 -2.66 1.65
C GLU A 201 -12.68 -1.91 0.61
N THR A 202 -13.99 -2.09 0.72
CA THR A 202 -15.01 -1.49 -0.14
C THR A 202 -15.66 -0.27 0.53
N PRO A 203 -16.41 0.56 -0.21
CA PRO A 203 -17.20 1.65 0.38
C PRO A 203 -18.12 1.17 1.51
N TYR A 204 -18.81 0.02 1.31
CA TYR A 204 -19.68 -0.55 2.33
C TYR A 204 -18.95 -0.83 3.65
N GLY A 205 -17.84 -1.59 3.59
CA GLY A 205 -17.16 -1.95 4.82
C GLY A 205 -16.48 -0.77 5.48
N THR A 206 -15.91 0.16 4.71
CA THR A 206 -15.35 1.39 5.27
C THR A 206 -16.40 2.21 6.02
N HIS A 207 -17.57 2.41 5.41
CA HIS A 207 -18.69 3.10 6.05
C HIS A 207 -19.16 2.36 7.30
N GLU A 208 -19.31 1.04 7.22
CA GLU A 208 -19.83 0.23 8.32
C GLU A 208 -18.88 0.22 9.55
N PHE A 209 -17.57 0.13 9.34
CA PHE A 209 -16.60 0.26 10.43
C PHE A 209 -16.69 1.63 11.11
N ILE A 210 -16.87 2.72 10.35
CA ILE A 210 -17.04 4.06 10.90
C ILE A 210 -18.37 4.16 11.68
N ARG A 211 -19.48 3.67 11.09
CA ARG A 211 -20.79 3.67 11.73
C ARG A 211 -20.77 2.91 13.06
N LEU A 212 -20.16 1.73 13.10
CA LEU A 212 -20.00 0.93 14.31
C LEU A 212 -19.12 1.64 15.35
N ALA A 213 -18.03 2.26 14.93
CA ALA A 213 -17.16 3.02 15.82
C ALA A 213 -17.93 4.16 16.51
N GLU A 214 -18.71 4.92 15.76
CA GLU A 214 -19.53 6.03 16.28
C GLU A 214 -20.67 5.53 17.19
N GLN A 215 -21.35 4.47 16.78
CA GLN A 215 -22.46 3.89 17.55
C GLN A 215 -22.02 3.34 18.91
N HIS A 216 -20.83 2.74 18.98
CA HIS A 216 -20.35 2.03 20.18
C HIS A 216 -19.22 2.76 20.92
N GLY A 217 -18.85 3.98 20.49
CA GLY A 217 -17.75 4.73 21.10
C GLY A 217 -16.38 4.04 20.97
N LEU A 218 -16.16 3.33 19.86
CA LEU A 218 -14.94 2.59 19.56
C LEU A 218 -13.97 3.45 18.70
N PRO A 219 -12.67 3.12 18.65
CA PRO A 219 -11.73 3.80 17.75
C PRO A 219 -12.17 3.74 16.29
N ARG A 220 -12.10 4.87 15.60
CA ARG A 220 -12.37 4.96 14.16
C ARG A 220 -11.18 4.42 13.36
N VAL A 221 -11.45 3.77 12.23
CA VAL A 221 -10.43 3.49 11.23
C VAL A 221 -9.94 4.79 10.61
N GLN A 222 -8.62 4.93 10.46
CA GLN A 222 -7.98 6.15 9.97
C GLN A 222 -7.59 6.07 8.51
N THR A 223 -7.38 4.85 8.01
CA THR A 223 -6.86 4.62 6.67
C THR A 223 -7.56 3.46 5.99
N VAL A 224 -7.56 3.50 4.67
CA VAL A 224 -7.76 2.33 3.82
C VAL A 224 -6.55 2.17 2.90
N GLN A 225 -5.97 0.97 2.85
CA GLN A 225 -4.85 0.66 1.97
C GLN A 225 -5.36 -0.17 0.79
N ASN A 226 -5.54 0.49 -0.37
CA ASN A 226 -6.09 -0.14 -1.57
C ASN A 226 -5.15 0.04 -2.78
N PRO A 227 -5.30 -0.81 -3.84
CA PRO A 227 -4.52 -0.63 -5.07
C PRO A 227 -4.86 0.71 -5.72
N TYR A 228 -3.83 1.43 -6.14
CA TYR A 228 -4.04 2.66 -6.90
C TYR A 228 -2.82 2.96 -7.78
N CYS A 229 -3.03 2.97 -9.09
CA CYS A 229 -2.02 3.30 -10.09
C CYS A 229 -2.69 3.53 -11.46
N LEU A 230 -1.93 3.89 -12.48
CA LEU A 230 -2.45 4.14 -13.83
C LEU A 230 -3.27 2.98 -14.42
N VAL A 231 -2.95 1.73 -14.11
CA VAL A 231 -3.68 0.54 -14.61
C VAL A 231 -4.73 -0.01 -13.62
N ASN A 232 -4.88 0.62 -12.47
CA ASN A 232 -5.94 0.30 -11.49
C ASN A 232 -6.36 1.56 -10.75
N ARG A 233 -7.46 2.15 -11.16
CA ARG A 233 -8.08 3.34 -10.56
C ARG A 233 -9.49 3.05 -10.05
N THR A 234 -9.75 1.81 -9.67
CA THR A 234 -11.07 1.40 -9.12
C THR A 234 -11.45 2.21 -7.88
N PHE A 235 -10.47 2.72 -7.14
CA PHE A 235 -10.69 3.62 -6.01
C PHE A 235 -11.45 4.90 -6.42
N ASP A 236 -11.21 5.45 -7.63
CA ASP A 236 -11.90 6.63 -8.17
C ASP A 236 -13.40 6.35 -8.50
N ASN A 237 -13.89 5.13 -8.26
CA ASN A 237 -15.28 4.75 -8.48
C ASN A 237 -16.02 4.61 -7.14
N ALA A 238 -16.32 5.73 -6.48
CA ALA A 238 -17.04 5.87 -5.21
C ALA A 238 -16.22 5.70 -3.92
N MET A 239 -15.05 5.06 -3.94
CA MET A 239 -14.24 4.93 -2.73
C MET A 239 -13.57 6.25 -2.36
N ASP A 240 -13.21 7.07 -3.33
CA ASP A 240 -12.68 8.42 -3.16
C ASP A 240 -13.66 9.36 -2.44
N GLU A 241 -14.94 9.41 -2.88
CA GLU A 241 -15.97 10.17 -2.19
C GLU A 241 -16.23 9.63 -0.78
N THR A 242 -16.34 8.29 -0.64
CA THR A 242 -16.53 7.64 0.66
C THR A 242 -15.44 8.04 1.65
N CYS A 243 -14.18 7.91 1.25
CA CYS A 243 -13.04 8.24 2.10
C CYS A 243 -12.96 9.74 2.42
N HIS A 244 -13.24 10.59 1.45
CA HIS A 244 -13.29 12.04 1.65
C HIS A 244 -14.34 12.44 2.71
N ARG A 245 -15.58 11.95 2.58
CA ARG A 245 -16.66 12.29 3.50
C ARG A 245 -16.46 11.71 4.90
N LEU A 246 -15.86 10.53 4.99
CA LEU A 246 -15.59 9.86 6.26
C LEU A 246 -14.25 10.27 6.89
N ASN A 247 -13.47 11.15 6.26
CA ASN A 247 -12.12 11.51 6.69
C ASN A 247 -11.23 10.28 6.93
N VAL A 248 -11.18 9.37 5.94
CA VAL A 248 -10.34 8.17 5.91
C VAL A 248 -9.28 8.35 4.83
N SER A 249 -8.01 8.18 5.14
CA SER A 249 -6.91 8.40 4.22
C SER A 249 -6.64 7.18 3.34
N LEU A 250 -6.43 7.40 2.02
CA LEU A 250 -5.92 6.35 1.13
C LEU A 250 -4.42 6.18 1.29
N LEU A 251 -4.00 4.94 1.53
CA LEU A 251 -2.63 4.47 1.35
C LEU A 251 -2.58 3.68 0.04
N ALA A 252 -1.98 4.27 -1.00
CA ALA A 252 -1.97 3.70 -2.35
C ALA A 252 -0.88 2.64 -2.49
N TYR A 253 -1.24 1.37 -2.70
CA TYR A 253 -0.25 0.33 -2.96
C TYR A 253 -0.15 -0.05 -4.44
N SER A 254 1.00 -0.61 -4.82
CA SER A 254 1.36 -1.01 -6.19
C SER A 254 1.35 0.14 -7.21
N PRO A 255 1.94 1.31 -6.91
CA PRO A 255 1.93 2.46 -7.81
C PRO A 255 2.58 2.15 -9.16
N LEU A 256 3.52 1.21 -9.22
CA LEU A 256 4.23 0.77 -10.44
C LEU A 256 3.65 -0.51 -11.07
N GLY A 257 2.42 -0.94 -10.69
CA GLY A 257 1.75 -2.10 -11.28
C GLY A 257 2.60 -3.38 -11.26
N PHE A 258 3.27 -3.67 -10.14
CA PHE A 258 4.24 -4.78 -10.02
C PHE A 258 5.41 -4.70 -11.00
N GLY A 259 5.74 -3.51 -11.48
CA GLY A 259 6.82 -3.21 -12.40
C GLY A 259 6.41 -3.11 -13.87
N SER A 260 5.14 -3.30 -14.22
CA SER A 260 4.65 -3.08 -15.59
C SER A 260 4.75 -1.61 -16.03
N LEU A 261 4.57 -0.69 -15.08
CA LEU A 261 4.65 0.76 -15.32
C LEU A 261 6.07 1.34 -15.23
N THR A 262 7.12 0.50 -15.25
CA THR A 262 8.52 0.94 -15.33
C THR A 262 9.08 0.88 -16.74
N GLY A 263 8.31 0.36 -17.71
CA GLY A 263 8.74 0.16 -19.08
C GLY A 263 9.62 -1.06 -19.34
N LYS A 264 10.08 -1.75 -18.30
CA LYS A 264 11.04 -2.87 -18.45
C LYS A 264 10.49 -4.09 -19.20
N TYR A 265 9.18 -4.26 -19.27
CA TYR A 265 8.54 -5.37 -19.98
C TYR A 265 7.98 -4.98 -21.36
N ASP A 266 8.14 -3.73 -21.79
CA ASP A 266 7.46 -3.22 -23.00
C ASP A 266 7.84 -3.97 -24.25
N GLN A 267 9.11 -4.34 -24.39
CA GLN A 267 9.64 -4.99 -25.59
C GLN A 267 9.58 -6.52 -25.50
N THR A 268 9.85 -7.08 -24.32
CA THR A 268 10.02 -8.53 -24.16
C THR A 268 8.76 -9.23 -23.64
N GLY A 269 7.81 -8.50 -23.08
CA GLY A 269 6.75 -9.12 -22.28
C GLY A 269 7.29 -9.77 -21.00
N LEU A 270 6.67 -10.88 -20.55
CA LEU A 270 7.02 -11.56 -19.29
C LEU A 270 7.70 -12.91 -19.50
N GLU A 271 7.85 -13.40 -20.75
CA GLU A 271 8.36 -14.72 -21.09
C GLU A 271 9.37 -14.64 -22.23
N GLY A 272 10.30 -15.59 -22.26
CA GLY A 272 11.32 -15.72 -23.29
C GLY A 272 12.71 -15.25 -22.87
N ALA A 273 13.65 -15.29 -23.82
CA ALA A 273 15.02 -14.86 -23.60
C ALA A 273 15.13 -13.34 -23.45
N GLY A 274 15.98 -12.87 -22.52
CA GLY A 274 16.21 -11.44 -22.32
C GLY A 274 15.16 -10.70 -21.49
N VAL A 275 14.17 -11.40 -20.93
CA VAL A 275 13.16 -10.78 -20.04
C VAL A 275 13.83 -10.30 -18.76
N PRO A 276 13.65 -9.03 -18.38
CA PRO A 276 14.15 -8.51 -17.10
C PRO A 276 13.57 -9.25 -15.91
N MET A 277 14.43 -9.71 -14.99
CA MET A 277 14.06 -10.54 -13.84
C MET A 277 13.37 -9.75 -12.70
N GLY A 278 12.30 -9.04 -13.03
CA GLY A 278 11.41 -8.43 -12.03
C GLY A 278 10.39 -9.43 -11.48
N ARG A 279 9.59 -9.00 -10.49
CA ARG A 279 8.66 -9.86 -9.76
C ARG A 279 7.71 -10.65 -10.65
N LEU A 280 7.12 -10.02 -11.69
CA LEU A 280 6.18 -10.68 -12.60
C LEU A 280 6.85 -11.77 -13.42
N ALA A 281 8.08 -11.57 -13.87
CA ALA A 281 8.82 -12.55 -14.65
C ALA A 281 9.44 -13.67 -13.79
N LYS A 282 9.92 -13.31 -12.57
CA LYS A 282 10.64 -14.25 -11.69
C LYS A 282 9.73 -15.35 -11.11
N TYR A 283 8.48 -15.02 -10.77
CA TYR A 283 7.60 -15.95 -10.05
C TYR A 283 6.38 -16.35 -10.86
N GLU A 284 6.21 -17.64 -11.11
CA GLU A 284 5.05 -18.17 -11.85
C GLU A 284 3.71 -17.77 -11.21
N SER A 285 3.63 -17.82 -9.87
CA SER A 285 2.44 -17.39 -9.14
C SER A 285 2.07 -15.92 -9.38
N MET A 286 3.05 -15.07 -9.67
CA MET A 286 2.82 -13.66 -9.99
C MET A 286 2.35 -13.48 -11.44
N ARG A 287 2.82 -14.29 -12.38
CA ARG A 287 2.32 -14.29 -13.78
C ARG A 287 0.85 -14.63 -13.91
N LYS A 288 0.27 -15.36 -12.95
CA LYS A 288 -1.17 -15.71 -12.92
C LYS A 288 -2.06 -14.62 -12.32
N GLN A 289 -1.47 -13.52 -11.83
CA GLN A 289 -2.23 -12.44 -11.21
C GLN A 289 -2.69 -11.37 -12.20
N ARG A 290 -3.63 -10.54 -11.75
CA ARG A 290 -4.19 -9.43 -12.53
C ARG A 290 -3.15 -8.49 -13.14
N TRP A 291 -2.02 -8.30 -12.48
CA TRP A 291 -0.94 -7.43 -12.93
C TRP A 291 -0.19 -7.94 -14.18
N ALA A 292 -0.30 -9.23 -14.48
CA ALA A 292 0.33 -9.89 -15.62
C ALA A 292 -0.67 -10.21 -16.75
N ARG A 293 -1.95 -9.81 -16.63
CA ARG A 293 -2.91 -9.96 -17.73
C ARG A 293 -2.44 -9.20 -18.96
N GLN A 294 -2.67 -9.76 -20.14
CA GLN A 294 -2.25 -9.10 -21.40
C GLN A 294 -2.85 -7.69 -21.50
N SER A 295 -4.12 -7.51 -21.17
CA SER A 295 -4.78 -6.18 -21.14
C SER A 295 -4.10 -5.17 -20.20
N THR A 296 -3.54 -5.65 -19.09
CA THR A 296 -2.78 -4.80 -18.15
C THR A 296 -1.45 -4.38 -18.76
N LEU A 297 -0.74 -5.31 -19.42
CA LEU A 297 0.53 -5.03 -20.06
C LEU A 297 0.36 -4.11 -21.28
N ASP A 298 -0.72 -4.27 -22.03
CA ASP A 298 -1.03 -3.42 -23.19
C ASP A 298 -1.33 -1.97 -22.74
N ALA A 299 -2.14 -1.80 -21.71
CA ALA A 299 -2.39 -0.48 -21.12
C ALA A 299 -1.11 0.13 -20.54
N ALA A 300 -0.29 -0.67 -19.84
CA ALA A 300 0.97 -0.20 -19.28
C ALA A 300 1.91 0.32 -20.36
N ARG A 301 2.02 -0.36 -21.52
CA ARG A 301 2.85 0.10 -22.66
C ARG A 301 2.41 1.47 -23.16
N LEU A 302 1.10 1.74 -23.24
CA LEU A 302 0.59 3.03 -23.66
C LEU A 302 0.99 4.14 -22.67
N TYR A 303 0.82 3.92 -21.36
CA TYR A 303 1.26 4.86 -20.34
C TYR A 303 2.79 5.05 -20.35
N ASN A 304 3.56 3.97 -20.51
CA ASN A 304 5.01 4.03 -20.59
C ASN A 304 5.48 4.82 -21.81
N GLN A 305 4.81 4.67 -22.96
CA GLN A 305 5.10 5.45 -24.17
C GLN A 305 4.76 6.93 -23.95
N LEU A 306 3.59 7.23 -23.39
CA LEU A 306 3.19 8.60 -23.04
C LEU A 306 4.24 9.30 -22.16
N ALA A 307 4.78 8.60 -21.15
CA ALA A 307 5.84 9.16 -20.32
C ALA A 307 7.05 9.57 -21.15
N ARG A 308 7.52 8.70 -22.07
CA ARG A 308 8.66 8.97 -22.93
C ARG A 308 8.41 10.13 -23.89
N ASP A 309 7.21 10.22 -24.45
CA ASP A 309 6.82 11.29 -25.38
C ASP A 309 6.83 12.67 -24.70
N HIS A 310 6.66 12.69 -23.37
CA HIS A 310 6.77 13.90 -22.56
C HIS A 310 8.10 14.03 -21.79
N GLY A 311 9.14 13.30 -22.19
CA GLY A 311 10.50 13.41 -21.63
C GLY A 311 10.66 12.88 -20.19
N MET A 312 9.73 12.07 -19.72
CA MET A 312 9.77 11.43 -18.41
C MET A 312 10.15 9.95 -18.52
N THR A 313 10.73 9.38 -17.45
CA THR A 313 10.76 7.93 -17.34
C THR A 313 9.35 7.39 -17.02
N PRO A 314 9.00 6.16 -17.45
CA PRO A 314 7.75 5.52 -17.06
C PRO A 314 7.54 5.48 -15.54
N THR A 315 8.58 5.12 -14.77
CA THR A 315 8.58 5.13 -13.30
C THR A 315 8.20 6.51 -12.76
N GLN A 316 8.85 7.56 -13.27
CA GLN A 316 8.62 8.93 -12.83
C GLN A 316 7.18 9.37 -13.05
N MET A 317 6.61 9.14 -14.24
CA MET A 317 5.22 9.51 -14.53
C MET A 317 4.22 8.71 -13.69
N ALA A 318 4.42 7.40 -13.54
CA ALA A 318 3.52 6.54 -12.77
C ALA A 318 3.50 6.91 -11.28
N LEU A 319 4.65 7.26 -10.71
CA LEU A 319 4.75 7.72 -9.32
C LEU A 319 4.21 9.14 -9.16
N ALA A 320 4.56 10.08 -10.06
CA ALA A 320 4.03 11.44 -10.06
C ALA A 320 2.50 11.44 -10.13
N PHE A 321 1.89 10.55 -10.91
CA PHE A 321 0.44 10.37 -10.93
C PHE A 321 -0.11 10.05 -9.53
N CYS A 322 0.46 9.09 -8.82
CA CYS A 322 0.01 8.77 -7.46
C CYS A 322 0.29 9.90 -6.46
N TYR A 323 1.47 10.50 -6.51
CA TYR A 323 1.92 11.53 -5.58
C TYR A 323 1.11 12.83 -5.66
N THR A 324 0.53 13.13 -6.81
CA THR A 324 -0.22 14.38 -7.05
C THR A 324 -1.73 14.24 -6.90
N ARG A 325 -2.23 13.02 -6.66
CA ARG A 325 -3.69 12.82 -6.49
C ARG A 325 -4.15 13.30 -5.12
N TRP A 326 -5.20 14.11 -5.13
CA TRP A 326 -5.81 14.66 -3.92
C TRP A 326 -6.32 13.59 -2.93
N SER A 327 -6.71 12.42 -3.46
CA SER A 327 -7.25 11.30 -2.68
C SER A 327 -6.16 10.46 -2.01
N VAL A 328 -4.89 10.57 -2.46
CA VAL A 328 -3.78 9.75 -1.95
C VAL A 328 -3.05 10.49 -0.83
N ALA A 329 -3.11 9.93 0.37
CA ALA A 329 -2.37 10.46 1.50
C ALA A 329 -0.90 10.01 1.48
N SER A 330 -0.65 8.75 1.22
CA SER A 330 0.72 8.24 1.08
C SER A 330 0.78 7.11 0.07
N THR A 331 1.80 7.13 -0.77
CA THR A 331 2.05 6.10 -1.79
C THR A 331 3.06 5.09 -1.28
N ILE A 332 2.68 3.82 -1.26
CA ILE A 332 3.53 2.73 -0.80
C ILE A 332 4.40 2.25 -1.96
N ILE A 333 5.66 2.66 -1.96
CA ILE A 333 6.66 2.18 -2.91
C ILE A 333 7.25 0.84 -2.44
N GLY A 334 7.62 -0.02 -3.38
CA GLY A 334 8.26 -1.30 -3.10
C GLY A 334 9.50 -1.50 -3.95
N VAL A 335 10.65 -1.57 -3.32
CA VAL A 335 11.96 -1.59 -3.99
C VAL A 335 12.73 -2.87 -3.67
N THR A 336 13.72 -3.19 -4.51
CA THR A 336 14.67 -4.30 -4.30
C THR A 336 16.13 -3.84 -4.28
N SER A 337 16.38 -2.54 -4.40
CA SER A 337 17.71 -1.95 -4.27
C SER A 337 17.64 -0.49 -3.82
N VAL A 338 18.75 0.05 -3.32
CA VAL A 338 18.90 1.46 -2.97
C VAL A 338 18.67 2.35 -4.19
N ALA A 339 19.16 1.95 -5.38
CA ALA A 339 18.98 2.73 -6.60
C ALA A 339 17.50 2.89 -6.99
N GLN A 340 16.69 1.84 -6.84
CA GLN A 340 15.24 1.94 -7.05
C GLN A 340 14.58 2.86 -6.02
N LEU A 341 14.98 2.78 -4.76
CA LEU A 341 14.48 3.69 -3.72
C LEU A 341 14.77 5.15 -4.09
N GLU A 342 15.98 5.44 -4.52
CA GLU A 342 16.38 6.79 -4.93
C GLU A 342 15.60 7.28 -6.15
N GLU A 343 15.40 6.43 -7.16
CA GLU A 343 14.56 6.73 -8.32
C GLU A 343 13.12 7.05 -7.88
N ASP A 344 12.53 6.21 -7.07
CA ASP A 344 11.14 6.35 -6.62
C ASP A 344 10.94 7.61 -5.75
N VAL A 345 11.86 7.90 -4.83
CA VAL A 345 11.78 9.10 -3.98
C VAL A 345 12.07 10.37 -4.78
N ASN A 346 13.01 10.33 -5.73
CA ASN A 346 13.34 11.48 -6.57
C ASN A 346 12.24 11.82 -7.60
N ALA A 347 11.30 10.92 -7.84
CA ALA A 347 10.09 11.22 -8.62
C ALA A 347 9.14 12.20 -7.88
N TRP A 348 9.33 12.39 -6.56
CA TRP A 348 8.58 13.38 -5.79
C TRP A 348 8.88 14.80 -6.30
N GLY A 349 7.82 15.56 -6.50
CA GLY A 349 7.94 16.94 -7.03
C GLY A 349 7.72 17.03 -8.54
N THR A 350 7.71 15.91 -9.27
CA THR A 350 7.34 15.91 -10.67
C THR A 350 5.90 16.36 -10.84
N GLN A 351 5.68 17.37 -11.68
CA GLN A 351 4.36 17.88 -12.04
C GLN A 351 3.91 17.27 -13.36
N LEU A 352 2.69 16.75 -13.41
CA LEU A 352 2.05 16.34 -14.65
C LEU A 352 1.23 17.52 -15.18
N SER A 353 1.49 17.94 -16.43
CA SER A 353 0.72 19.01 -17.07
C SER A 353 -0.74 18.60 -17.29
N THR A 354 -1.60 19.59 -17.52
CA THR A 354 -3.00 19.34 -17.87
C THR A 354 -3.14 18.45 -19.10
N ASP A 355 -2.26 18.61 -20.08
CA ASP A 355 -2.27 17.83 -21.33
C ASP A 355 -1.90 16.37 -21.04
N VAL A 356 -0.82 16.11 -20.26
CA VAL A 356 -0.44 14.76 -19.83
C VAL A 356 -1.60 14.10 -19.06
N MET A 357 -2.26 14.83 -18.18
CA MET A 357 -3.40 14.29 -17.43
C MET A 357 -4.58 13.96 -18.34
N ALA A 358 -4.86 14.78 -19.35
CA ALA A 358 -5.90 14.49 -20.35
C ALA A 358 -5.58 13.25 -21.18
N GLU A 359 -4.32 13.06 -21.59
CA GLU A 359 -3.88 11.88 -22.32
C GLU A 359 -3.93 10.61 -21.43
N ILE A 360 -3.55 10.71 -20.15
CA ILE A 360 -3.73 9.63 -19.16
C ILE A 360 -5.21 9.22 -19.06
N ASP A 361 -6.13 10.18 -19.00
CA ASP A 361 -7.54 9.90 -18.92
C ASP A 361 -8.10 9.33 -20.24
N ALA A 362 -7.60 9.75 -21.40
CA ALA A 362 -7.94 9.18 -22.70
C ALA A 362 -7.54 7.70 -22.80
N ILE A 363 -6.35 7.32 -22.33
CA ILE A 363 -5.95 5.90 -22.26
C ILE A 363 -6.90 5.13 -21.33
N ARG A 364 -7.25 5.68 -20.17
CA ARG A 364 -8.16 5.03 -19.22
C ARG A 364 -9.55 4.80 -19.78
N LEU A 365 -10.07 5.70 -20.60
CA LEU A 365 -11.41 5.53 -21.23
C LEU A 365 -11.47 4.27 -22.09
N VAL A 366 -10.37 3.90 -22.74
CA VAL A 366 -10.28 2.70 -23.57
C VAL A 366 -9.87 1.46 -22.75
N HIS A 367 -8.94 1.61 -21.83
CA HIS A 367 -8.35 0.53 -21.02
C HIS A 367 -8.71 0.69 -19.54
N ARG A 368 -10.03 0.64 -19.24
CA ARG A 368 -10.52 0.93 -17.91
C ARG A 368 -10.13 -0.16 -16.91
N ASP A 369 -9.27 0.20 -15.96
CA ASP A 369 -8.87 -0.59 -14.79
C ASP A 369 -8.51 -2.07 -15.09
N PRO A 370 -7.59 -2.36 -16.05
CA PRO A 370 -7.33 -3.73 -16.50
C PRO A 370 -6.69 -4.61 -15.41
N ALA A 371 -6.10 -3.99 -14.38
CA ALA A 371 -5.51 -4.70 -13.23
C ALA A 371 -6.48 -4.80 -12.03
N THR A 372 -7.79 -4.82 -12.29
CA THR A 372 -8.80 -5.03 -11.24
C THR A 372 -8.76 -6.45 -10.70
#